data_0a4507e036c94c347ae11c7bd194151c
#
_entry.id   0a4507e036c94c347ae11c7bd194151c
#
_cell.length_a   1.000
_cell.length_b   1.000
_cell.length_c   1.000
_cell.angle_alpha   90.00
_cell.angle_beta   90.00
_cell.angle_gamma   90.00
#
_symmetry.space_group_name_H-M   'P 1'
#
loop_
_entity.id
_entity.type
_entity.pdbx_description
1 polymer ?
#
loop_
_entity_poly.entity_id
_entity_poly.type
_entity_poly.pdbx_seq_one_letter_code
_entity_poly.pdbx_strand_id
1 'polypeptide(L)'
;EKKLIGVIIYGYTVARNGVKSISETLENREVLELKRLWVEDGYGSNIESYVIAQSLKRIKNEKPEVKVIISYADPCENHTGIIYKATNWKYQGTKVSHSGNMYQYSFDGEKWLSPRALQAKIGVCGLKDVLKVYPDIQYKLIERKHRYLYFLCNRGEKKRLIKQLKHPLVSYA
;
A
#
# COMPACT_ATOMS: atom_id res chain seq x y z
N GLU A 1 1.21 34.80 -4.51
CA GLU A 1 0.63 33.64 -5.23
C GLU A 1 0.69 32.39 -4.34
N LYS A 2 -0.39 31.60 -4.38
CA LYS A 2 -0.40 30.29 -3.69
C LYS A 2 0.19 29.25 -4.64
N LYS A 3 1.29 28.61 -4.27
CA LYS A 3 1.90 27.52 -5.02
C LYS A 3 1.44 26.17 -4.46
N LEU A 4 1.05 25.23 -5.32
CA LEU A 4 0.79 23.85 -4.93
C LEU A 4 2.13 23.14 -4.73
N ILE A 5 2.42 22.71 -3.51
CA ILE A 5 3.69 22.03 -3.13
C ILE A 5 3.53 20.55 -2.82
N GLY A 6 2.32 20.03 -2.87
CA GLY A 6 2.10 18.61 -2.63
C GLY A 6 0.66 18.17 -2.78
N VAL A 7 0.47 16.87 -2.95
CA VAL A 7 -0.84 16.21 -3.08
C VAL A 7 -0.85 14.94 -2.25
N ILE A 8 -1.92 14.73 -1.49
CA ILE A 8 -2.21 13.48 -0.81
C ILE A 8 -3.59 12.98 -1.23
N ILE A 9 -3.69 11.70 -1.63
CA ILE A 9 -4.92 11.13 -2.16
C ILE A 9 -5.28 9.89 -1.33
N TYR A 10 -6.48 9.91 -0.78
CA TYR A 10 -7.11 8.76 -0.14
C TYR A 10 -8.27 8.26 -0.99
N GLY A 11 -8.54 6.95 -0.92
CA GLY A 11 -9.69 6.35 -1.59
C GLY A 11 -10.03 5.01 -0.96
N TYR A 12 -11.19 4.49 -1.29
CA TYR A 12 -11.56 3.13 -0.86
C TYR A 12 -10.66 2.09 -1.53
N THR A 13 -10.44 0.96 -0.84
CA THR A 13 -9.61 -0.11 -1.38
C THR A 13 -10.29 -0.70 -2.63
N VAL A 14 -9.52 -0.87 -3.71
CA VAL A 14 -10.04 -1.43 -4.98
C VAL A 14 -9.99 -2.96 -4.98
N ALA A 15 -9.16 -3.54 -4.13
CA ALA A 15 -9.03 -4.98 -4.03
C ALA A 15 -10.30 -5.59 -3.44
N ARG A 16 -10.89 -6.57 -4.14
CA ARG A 16 -12.14 -7.26 -3.74
C ARG A 16 -12.14 -7.71 -2.27
N ASN A 17 -10.99 -8.13 -1.76
CA ASN A 17 -10.81 -8.57 -0.38
C ASN A 17 -9.92 -7.60 0.44
N GLY A 18 -9.71 -6.37 -0.03
CA GLY A 18 -8.77 -5.43 0.60
C GLY A 18 -9.08 -5.18 2.07
N VAL A 19 -10.34 -4.85 2.38
CA VAL A 19 -10.81 -4.61 3.75
C VAL A 19 -10.80 -5.91 4.57
N LYS A 20 -11.32 -7.01 4.01
CA LYS A 20 -11.36 -8.32 4.67
C LYS A 20 -9.97 -8.93 4.89
N SER A 21 -8.95 -8.46 4.18
CA SER A 21 -7.56 -8.82 4.46
C SER A 21 -7.01 -8.16 5.74
N ILE A 22 -7.66 -7.12 6.24
CA ILE A 22 -7.31 -6.46 7.49
C ILE A 22 -8.04 -7.14 8.65
N SER A 23 -9.38 -7.16 8.58
CA SER A 23 -10.26 -7.81 9.57
C SER A 23 -11.61 -8.16 8.93
N GLU A 24 -12.17 -9.31 9.29
CA GLU A 24 -13.50 -9.74 8.83
C GLU A 24 -14.63 -8.82 9.37
N THR A 25 -14.37 -8.11 10.46
CA THR A 25 -15.36 -7.24 11.11
C THR A 25 -15.46 -5.83 10.51
N LEU A 26 -14.52 -5.44 9.65
CA LEU A 26 -14.51 -4.13 9.02
C LEU A 26 -15.38 -4.10 7.75
N GLU A 27 -16.04 -2.95 7.56
CA GLU A 27 -16.80 -2.62 6.35
C GLU A 27 -15.99 -1.73 5.41
N ASN A 28 -16.35 -1.69 4.12
CA ASN A 28 -15.63 -0.89 3.12
C ASN A 28 -15.57 0.60 3.45
N ARG A 29 -16.64 1.16 4.01
CA ARG A 29 -16.71 2.58 4.42
C ARG A 29 -15.82 2.92 5.61
N GLU A 30 -15.41 1.91 6.39
CA GLU A 30 -14.57 2.09 7.58
C GLU A 30 -13.06 2.09 7.28
N VAL A 31 -12.69 1.82 6.02
CA VAL A 31 -11.28 1.72 5.61
C VAL A 31 -11.00 2.60 4.40
N LEU A 32 -10.01 3.47 4.53
CA LEU A 32 -9.42 4.18 3.39
C LEU A 32 -8.00 3.68 3.12
N GLU A 33 -7.59 3.81 1.88
CA GLU A 33 -6.22 3.55 1.43
C GLU A 33 -5.55 4.88 1.07
N LEU A 34 -4.38 5.14 1.63
CA LEU A 34 -3.50 6.21 1.15
C LEU A 34 -2.91 5.76 -0.19
N LYS A 35 -3.45 6.30 -1.27
CA LYS A 35 -3.13 5.91 -2.65
C LYS A 35 -1.91 6.57 -3.22
N ARG A 36 -1.76 7.87 -2.92
CA ARG A 36 -0.66 8.70 -3.41
C ARG A 36 -0.31 9.76 -2.39
N LEU A 37 0.98 9.96 -2.24
CA LEU A 37 1.57 11.11 -1.58
C LEU A 37 2.68 11.62 -2.50
N TRP A 38 2.61 12.90 -2.82
CA TRP A 38 3.69 13.62 -3.49
C TRP A 38 3.85 14.98 -2.81
N VAL A 39 5.07 15.35 -2.52
CA VAL A 39 5.44 16.66 -2.00
C VAL A 39 6.69 17.09 -2.75
N GLU A 40 6.73 18.37 -3.15
CA GLU A 40 7.88 18.97 -3.82
C GLU A 40 9.07 19.07 -2.85
N ASP A 41 10.25 18.73 -3.33
CA ASP A 41 11.47 18.80 -2.53
C ASP A 41 11.82 20.25 -2.15
N GLY A 42 12.59 20.42 -1.08
CA GLY A 42 13.09 21.72 -0.64
C GLY A 42 12.25 22.46 0.41
N TYR A 43 11.10 21.91 0.83
CA TYR A 43 10.22 22.51 1.85
C TYR A 43 10.47 21.99 3.29
N GLY A 44 11.59 21.32 3.51
CA GLY A 44 12.01 20.80 4.82
C GLY A 44 11.89 19.28 4.97
N SER A 45 12.68 18.73 5.86
CA SER A 45 12.86 17.27 6.02
C SER A 45 11.65 16.49 6.56
N ASN A 46 10.64 17.17 7.10
CA ASN A 46 9.47 16.55 7.72
C ASN A 46 8.14 16.89 7.05
N ILE A 47 8.18 17.47 5.85
CA ILE A 47 6.98 18.00 5.19
C ILE A 47 5.98 16.89 4.88
N GLU A 48 6.41 15.71 4.42
CA GLU A 48 5.53 14.58 4.15
C GLU A 48 4.84 14.09 5.43
N SER A 49 5.59 13.98 6.54
CA SER A 49 5.05 13.59 7.85
C SER A 49 4.03 14.60 8.35
N TYR A 50 4.27 15.90 8.13
CA TYR A 50 3.33 16.96 8.47
C TYR A 50 2.06 16.86 7.62
N VAL A 51 2.17 16.69 6.31
CA VAL A 51 1.03 16.55 5.40
C VAL A 51 0.19 15.34 5.77
N ILE A 52 0.82 14.19 6.05
CA ILE A 52 0.13 12.99 6.53
C ILE A 52 -0.62 13.30 7.84
N ALA A 53 0.04 13.91 8.83
CA ALA A 53 -0.57 14.18 10.13
C ALA A 53 -1.77 15.13 10.02
N GLN A 54 -1.70 16.18 9.20
CA GLN A 54 -2.82 17.11 8.96
C GLN A 54 -3.97 16.41 8.21
N SER A 55 -3.67 15.63 7.20
CA SER A 55 -4.69 14.88 6.46
C SER A 55 -5.44 13.87 7.33
N LEU A 56 -4.73 13.17 8.23
CA LEU A 56 -5.33 12.22 9.17
C LEU A 56 -6.30 12.93 10.15
N LYS A 57 -5.92 14.12 10.65
CA LYS A 57 -6.81 14.94 11.48
C LYS A 57 -8.07 15.34 10.72
N ARG A 58 -7.91 15.77 9.47
CA ARG A 58 -9.02 16.15 8.61
C ARG A 58 -9.96 14.98 8.34
N ILE A 59 -9.43 13.82 7.95
CA ILE A 59 -10.25 12.60 7.73
C ILE A 59 -11.01 12.24 9.00
N LYS A 60 -10.37 12.26 10.16
CA LYS A 60 -11.04 11.96 11.43
C LYS A 60 -12.25 12.85 11.72
N ASN A 61 -12.19 14.13 11.32
CA ASN A 61 -13.27 15.09 11.53
C ASN A 61 -14.36 14.99 10.45
N GLU A 62 -13.98 14.81 9.19
CA GLU A 62 -14.91 14.82 8.05
C GLU A 62 -15.51 13.45 7.74
N LYS A 63 -14.85 12.35 8.17
CA LYS A 63 -15.26 10.96 7.93
C LYS A 63 -15.14 10.12 9.20
N PRO A 64 -16.00 10.40 10.22
CA PRO A 64 -15.93 9.73 11.52
C PRO A 64 -16.18 8.21 11.44
N GLU A 65 -16.78 7.73 10.36
CA GLU A 65 -16.99 6.31 10.07
C GLU A 65 -15.67 5.58 9.77
N VAL A 66 -14.63 6.29 9.32
CA VAL A 66 -13.33 5.68 8.96
C VAL A 66 -12.54 5.33 10.21
N LYS A 67 -12.29 4.05 10.39
CA LYS A 67 -11.58 3.49 11.56
C LYS A 67 -10.12 3.18 11.28
N VAL A 68 -9.82 2.77 10.04
CA VAL A 68 -8.48 2.32 9.64
C VAL A 68 -8.08 2.96 8.32
N ILE A 69 -6.84 3.40 8.25
CA ILE A 69 -6.20 3.74 6.97
C ILE A 69 -5.11 2.71 6.70
N ILE A 70 -5.10 2.18 5.48
CA ILE A 70 -4.08 1.25 4.99
C ILE A 70 -3.17 1.97 3.99
N SER A 71 -1.89 1.61 3.98
CA SER A 71 -0.97 2.03 2.92
C SER A 71 0.10 0.98 2.68
N TYR A 72 0.79 1.13 1.55
CA TYR A 72 1.83 0.23 1.11
C TYR A 72 3.09 1.02 0.73
N ALA A 73 4.25 0.57 1.19
CA ALA A 73 5.53 1.00 0.64
C ALA A 73 6.06 -0.07 -0.31
N ASP A 74 6.52 0.36 -1.47
CA ASP A 74 7.03 -0.52 -2.52
C ASP A 74 8.56 -0.54 -2.51
N PRO A 75 9.21 -1.65 -2.13
CA PRO A 75 10.66 -1.75 -2.16
C PRO A 75 11.24 -1.59 -3.57
N CYS A 76 10.52 -2.01 -4.60
CA CYS A 76 10.95 -1.85 -5.98
C CYS A 76 11.12 -0.38 -6.40
N GLU A 77 10.46 0.54 -5.67
CA GLU A 77 10.56 2.00 -5.84
C GLU A 77 11.44 2.64 -4.75
N ASN A 78 12.28 1.86 -4.07
CA ASN A 78 13.11 2.28 -2.93
C ASN A 78 12.30 2.87 -1.75
N HIS A 79 11.01 2.55 -1.65
CA HIS A 79 10.16 3.03 -0.57
C HIS A 79 10.25 2.07 0.62
N THR A 80 10.95 2.47 1.67
CA THR A 80 11.12 1.69 2.91
C THR A 80 10.04 1.94 3.96
N GLY A 81 9.15 2.91 3.71
CA GLY A 81 8.06 3.26 4.62
C GLY A 81 8.47 4.11 5.84
N ILE A 82 9.62 4.77 5.80
CA ILE A 82 10.11 5.66 6.87
C ILE A 82 9.05 6.69 7.29
N ILE A 83 8.32 7.27 6.34
CA ILE A 83 7.25 8.25 6.62
C ILE A 83 6.11 7.66 7.46
N TYR A 84 5.78 6.39 7.29
CA TYR A 84 4.77 5.69 8.09
C TYR A 84 5.26 5.46 9.52
N LYS A 85 6.54 5.09 9.68
CA LYS A 85 7.17 4.97 11.00
C LYS A 85 7.17 6.32 11.73
N ALA A 86 7.59 7.40 11.05
CA ALA A 86 7.63 8.76 11.59
C ALA A 86 6.24 9.28 12.01
N THR A 87 5.15 8.80 11.38
CA THR A 87 3.78 9.18 11.68
C THR A 87 3.00 8.15 12.50
N ASN A 88 3.70 7.23 13.19
CA ASN A 88 3.14 6.24 14.14
C ASN A 88 2.18 5.20 13.53
N TRP A 89 2.31 4.90 12.25
CA TRP A 89 1.58 3.79 11.64
C TRP A 89 2.06 2.45 12.23
N LYS A 90 1.22 1.44 12.14
CA LYS A 90 1.54 0.09 12.61
C LYS A 90 1.91 -0.79 11.43
N TYR A 91 3.00 -1.51 11.55
CA TYR A 91 3.55 -2.35 10.50
C TYR A 91 2.98 -3.78 10.56
N GLN A 92 2.62 -4.35 9.41
CA GLN A 92 2.16 -5.74 9.31
C GLN A 92 3.11 -6.64 8.48
N GLY A 93 4.26 -6.14 8.08
CA GLY A 93 5.22 -6.89 7.27
C GLY A 93 4.87 -6.90 5.78
N THR A 94 5.55 -7.79 5.06
CA THR A 94 5.40 -7.93 3.59
C THR A 94 4.52 -9.13 3.20
N LYS A 95 4.38 -10.13 4.05
CA LYS A 95 3.65 -11.39 3.75
C LYS A 95 2.15 -11.22 3.47
N VAL A 96 1.61 -10.05 3.79
CA VAL A 96 0.19 -9.73 3.69
C VAL A 96 -0.21 -9.06 2.37
N SER A 97 0.75 -8.66 1.54
CA SER A 97 0.46 -7.90 0.33
C SER A 97 -0.10 -8.76 -0.80
N HIS A 98 0.31 -10.01 -0.91
CA HIS A 98 -0.22 -11.03 -1.82
C HIS A 98 0.27 -12.43 -1.44
N SER A 99 -0.44 -13.46 -1.91
CA SER A 99 -0.02 -14.86 -1.80
C SER A 99 0.84 -15.26 -3.00
N GLY A 100 1.92 -15.99 -2.76
CA GLY A 100 2.81 -16.49 -3.81
C GLY A 100 3.83 -15.46 -4.33
N ASN A 101 4.60 -15.86 -5.30
CA ASN A 101 5.60 -15.04 -5.97
C ASN A 101 4.97 -14.30 -7.16
N MET A 102 5.33 -13.04 -7.31
CA MET A 102 4.97 -12.24 -8.47
C MET A 102 6.23 -11.86 -9.24
N TYR A 103 6.12 -11.77 -10.56
CA TYR A 103 7.25 -11.47 -11.43
C TYR A 103 6.93 -10.31 -12.34
N GLN A 104 7.92 -9.48 -12.62
CA GLN A 104 7.92 -8.59 -13.80
C GLN A 104 8.57 -9.32 -14.96
N TYR A 105 8.19 -8.95 -16.17
CA TYR A 105 8.62 -9.59 -17.39
C TYR A 105 9.14 -8.56 -18.40
N SER A 106 10.15 -8.93 -19.19
CA SER A 106 10.67 -8.07 -20.24
C SER A 106 10.99 -8.88 -21.48
N PHE A 107 10.65 -8.32 -22.66
CA PHE A 107 11.00 -8.90 -23.96
C PHE A 107 12.36 -8.42 -24.47
N ASP A 108 12.81 -7.27 -23.99
CA ASP A 108 14.01 -6.56 -24.47
C ASP A 108 15.07 -6.33 -23.35
N GLY A 109 14.73 -6.64 -22.10
CA GLY A 109 15.59 -6.35 -20.95
C GLY A 109 15.49 -4.90 -20.42
N GLU A 110 14.87 -4.00 -21.18
CA GLU A 110 14.77 -2.58 -20.84
C GLU A 110 13.41 -2.25 -20.21
N LYS A 111 12.32 -2.62 -20.89
CA LYS A 111 10.96 -2.33 -20.45
C LYS A 111 10.35 -3.47 -19.66
N TRP A 112 10.15 -3.27 -18.37
CA TRP A 112 9.57 -4.25 -17.45
C TRP A 112 8.07 -4.10 -17.33
N LEU A 113 7.34 -5.17 -17.62
CA LEU A 113 5.89 -5.25 -17.57
C LEU A 113 5.44 -5.90 -16.26
N SER A 114 4.43 -5.33 -15.60
CA SER A 114 3.74 -6.00 -14.49
C SER A 114 2.97 -7.24 -15.01
N PRO A 115 2.61 -8.22 -14.15
CA PRO A 115 1.78 -9.36 -14.56
C PRO A 115 0.49 -8.94 -15.26
N ARG A 116 -0.14 -7.88 -14.79
CA ARG A 116 -1.39 -7.35 -15.36
C ARG A 116 -1.17 -6.74 -16.74
N ALA A 117 -0.09 -5.98 -16.92
CA ALA A 117 0.26 -5.41 -18.22
C ALA A 117 0.65 -6.50 -19.23
N LEU A 118 1.36 -7.53 -18.77
CA LEU A 118 1.69 -8.68 -19.60
C LEU A 118 0.42 -9.44 -20.02
N GLN A 119 -0.47 -9.75 -19.06
CA GLN A 119 -1.74 -10.43 -19.33
C GLN A 119 -2.60 -9.66 -20.35
N ALA A 120 -2.66 -8.34 -20.24
CA ALA A 120 -3.37 -7.52 -21.23
C ALA A 120 -2.74 -7.60 -22.64
N LYS A 121 -1.42 -7.84 -22.73
CA LYS A 121 -0.68 -7.90 -24.00
C LYS A 121 -0.72 -9.29 -24.65
N ILE A 122 -0.60 -10.36 -23.86
CA ILE A 122 -0.42 -11.73 -24.38
C ILE A 122 -1.45 -12.76 -23.85
N GLY A 123 -2.39 -12.35 -23.01
CA GLY A 123 -3.48 -13.20 -22.49
C GLY A 123 -3.10 -14.11 -21.33
N VAL A 124 -1.80 -14.25 -20.97
CA VAL A 124 -1.31 -15.09 -19.86
C VAL A 124 -0.48 -14.28 -18.86
N CYS A 125 -0.45 -14.72 -17.58
CA CYS A 125 0.25 -13.98 -16.52
C CYS A 125 1.02 -14.84 -15.52
N GLY A 126 0.73 -16.13 -15.39
CA GLY A 126 1.48 -17.04 -14.51
C GLY A 126 2.84 -17.40 -15.10
N LEU A 127 3.93 -17.41 -14.29
CA LEU A 127 5.28 -17.67 -14.77
C LEU A 127 5.36 -18.94 -15.64
N LYS A 128 4.77 -20.05 -15.18
CA LYS A 128 4.76 -21.32 -15.93
C LYS A 128 4.10 -21.19 -17.29
N ASP A 129 2.99 -20.46 -17.39
CA ASP A 129 2.23 -20.32 -18.63
C ASP A 129 2.89 -19.31 -19.56
N VAL A 130 3.48 -18.27 -18.99
CA VAL A 130 4.28 -17.30 -19.76
C VAL A 130 5.49 -17.98 -20.43
N LEU A 131 6.24 -18.81 -19.67
CA LEU A 131 7.40 -19.52 -20.20
C LEU A 131 7.05 -20.60 -21.25
N LYS A 132 5.82 -21.15 -21.23
CA LYS A 132 5.35 -22.04 -22.32
C LYS A 132 5.18 -21.29 -23.65
N VAL A 133 4.71 -20.04 -23.59
CA VAL A 133 4.43 -19.23 -24.80
C VAL A 133 5.67 -18.46 -25.25
N TYR A 134 6.46 -17.97 -24.29
CA TYR A 134 7.68 -17.19 -24.51
C TYR A 134 8.83 -17.74 -23.67
N PRO A 135 9.51 -18.82 -24.11
CA PRO A 135 10.58 -19.47 -23.33
C PRO A 135 11.74 -18.53 -22.97
N ASP A 136 12.06 -17.60 -23.86
CA ASP A 136 13.21 -16.68 -23.74
C ASP A 136 12.88 -15.36 -23.06
N ILE A 137 11.65 -15.18 -22.56
CA ILE A 137 11.28 -13.94 -21.88
C ILE A 137 12.07 -13.77 -20.58
N GLN A 138 12.65 -12.60 -20.39
CA GLN A 138 13.32 -12.28 -19.15
C GLN A 138 12.29 -12.02 -18.03
N TYR A 139 12.58 -12.48 -16.82
CA TYR A 139 11.72 -12.24 -15.67
C TYR A 139 12.53 -11.98 -14.40
N LYS A 140 11.97 -11.18 -13.51
CA LYS A 140 12.53 -10.92 -12.18
C LYS A 140 11.44 -10.96 -11.12
N LEU A 141 11.79 -11.44 -9.93
CA LEU A 141 10.90 -11.49 -8.78
C LEU A 141 10.57 -10.05 -8.33
N ILE A 142 9.28 -9.78 -8.09
CA ILE A 142 8.83 -8.54 -7.47
C ILE A 142 8.91 -8.70 -5.96
N GLU A 143 9.60 -7.79 -5.29
CA GLU A 143 9.59 -7.72 -3.84
C GLU A 143 8.19 -7.39 -3.32
N ARG A 144 7.83 -8.01 -2.19
CA ARG A 144 6.53 -7.80 -1.58
C ARG A 144 6.47 -6.44 -0.91
N LYS A 145 5.37 -5.71 -1.14
CA LYS A 145 5.14 -4.41 -0.53
C LYS A 145 4.99 -4.51 0.98
N HIS A 146 5.58 -3.57 1.68
CA HIS A 146 5.38 -3.37 3.11
C HIS A 146 4.00 -2.81 3.38
N ARG A 147 3.21 -3.42 4.27
CA ARG A 147 1.87 -2.95 4.64
C ARG A 147 1.86 -2.23 5.98
N TYR A 148 1.19 -1.08 6.00
CA TYR A 148 1.06 -0.21 7.17
C TYR A 148 -0.40 0.09 7.44
N LEU A 149 -0.77 0.15 8.74
CA LEU A 149 -2.10 0.50 9.21
C LEU A 149 -2.03 1.70 10.15
N TYR A 150 -2.94 2.66 9.96
CA TYR A 150 -3.17 3.72 10.92
C TYR A 150 -4.60 3.63 11.47
N PHE A 151 -4.75 3.69 12.79
CA PHE A 151 -6.05 3.59 13.46
C PHE A 151 -6.55 4.98 13.84
N LEU A 152 -7.65 5.41 13.22
CA LEU A 152 -8.31 6.70 13.51
C LEU A 152 -9.31 6.62 14.65
N CYS A 153 -9.74 5.41 15.03
CA CYS A 153 -10.69 5.15 16.10
C CYS A 153 -10.12 5.41 17.50
N ASN A 154 -10.98 5.42 18.51
CA ASN A 154 -10.58 5.60 19.90
C ASN A 154 -9.74 4.43 20.44
N ARG A 155 -9.13 4.62 21.62
CA ARG A 155 -8.22 3.63 22.23
C ARG A 155 -8.87 2.26 22.48
N GLY A 156 -10.14 2.25 22.91
CA GLY A 156 -10.88 1.00 23.20
C GLY A 156 -11.14 0.20 21.91
N GLU A 157 -11.63 0.88 20.90
CA GLU A 157 -11.91 0.29 19.59
C GLU A 157 -10.63 -0.17 18.88
N LYS A 158 -9.56 0.63 18.97
CA LYS A 158 -8.23 0.23 18.46
C LYS A 158 -7.75 -1.08 19.08
N LYS A 159 -7.89 -1.23 20.42
CA LYS A 159 -7.50 -2.49 21.10
C LYS A 159 -8.32 -3.68 20.62
N ARG A 160 -9.63 -3.50 20.37
CA ARG A 160 -10.50 -4.55 19.82
C ARG A 160 -10.08 -4.92 18.40
N LEU A 161 -9.92 -3.93 17.53
CA LEU A 161 -9.51 -4.15 16.13
C LEU A 161 -8.15 -4.85 16.02
N ILE A 162 -7.17 -4.47 16.86
CA ILE A 162 -5.85 -5.14 16.86
C ILE A 162 -5.98 -6.63 17.16
N LYS A 163 -6.87 -7.03 18.09
CA LYS A 163 -7.14 -8.45 18.38
C LYS A 163 -7.84 -9.19 17.23
N GLN A 164 -8.56 -8.47 16.37
CA GLN A 164 -9.34 -8.99 15.25
C GLN A 164 -8.59 -8.91 13.91
N LEU A 165 -7.33 -8.44 13.92
CA LEU A 165 -6.52 -8.39 12.70
C LEU A 165 -6.26 -9.79 12.19
N LYS A 166 -6.46 -9.97 10.89
CA LYS A 166 -6.18 -11.22 10.18
C LYS A 166 -4.68 -11.56 10.15
N HIS A 167 -3.85 -10.53 10.18
CA HIS A 167 -2.40 -10.65 10.24
C HIS A 167 -1.87 -9.82 11.42
N PRO A 168 -0.93 -10.36 12.21
CA PRO A 168 -0.41 -9.65 13.38
C PRO A 168 0.35 -8.38 12.99
N LEU A 169 0.44 -7.46 13.92
CA LEU A 169 1.41 -6.37 13.85
C LEU A 169 2.79 -6.93 14.17
N VAL A 170 3.80 -6.46 13.43
CA VAL A 170 5.19 -6.85 13.63
C VAL A 170 6.04 -5.62 13.96
N SER A 171 7.20 -5.85 14.58
CA SER A 171 8.17 -4.80 14.82
C SER A 171 8.71 -4.27 13.49
N TYR A 172 9.08 -2.99 13.47
CA TYR A 172 9.89 -2.48 12.36
C TYR A 172 11.25 -3.18 12.41
N ALA A 173 11.69 -3.64 11.25
CA ALA A 173 13.05 -4.11 11.08
C ALA A 173 14.04 -2.94 11.14
#